data_f61e3fc63852be17dd7afd1bc3d39ad3
#
_entry.id   f61e3fc63852be17dd7afd1bc3d39ad3
#
_cell.length_a   1.000
_cell.length_b   1.000
_cell.length_c   1.000
_cell.angle_alpha   90.00
_cell.angle_beta   90.00
_cell.angle_gamma   90.00
#
_symmetry.space_group_name_H-M   'P 1'
#
loop_
_entity.id
_entity.type
_entity.pdbx_description
1 polymer ?
#
loop_
_entity_poly.entity_id
_entity_poly.type
_entity_poly.pdbx_seq_one_letter_code
_entity_poly.pdbx_strand_id
1 'polypeptide(L)'
;PHQSSAASDVYKRQVLAIALVRYIYSLAFAQNLTIVAGVTDIDIAKEWMVVLAGLVAIIGHTKSIWIGFKGGKSVASSLGILLTMSWVVGLGTLSIFIAVLTISRIVSLSSIMAAIAVSGLMFFTGQSLPYKIFAIAGGVYVIWRHSSNIQRLLAWKEPRIGQKLSTKLEINE
;
A
#
# COMPACT_ATOMS: atom_id res chain seq x y z
N PRO A 1 5.61 15.81 17.27
CA PRO A 1 5.42 14.44 17.79
C PRO A 1 4.17 13.71 17.29
N HIS A 2 3.15 14.43 16.75
CA HIS A 2 1.86 13.81 16.39
C HIS A 2 1.77 13.09 15.03
N GLN A 3 2.72 13.27 14.13
CA GLN A 3 2.64 12.63 12.80
C GLN A 3 3.06 11.16 12.79
N SER A 4 3.96 10.73 13.66
CA SER A 4 4.41 9.34 13.76
C SER A 4 3.35 8.43 14.38
N SER A 5 2.54 8.93 15.31
CA SER A 5 1.46 8.17 15.94
C SER A 5 0.31 7.89 14.97
N ALA A 6 -0.06 8.87 14.14
CA ALA A 6 -1.14 8.71 13.17
C ALA A 6 -0.84 7.63 12.11
N ALA A 7 0.39 7.55 11.59
CA ALA A 7 0.79 6.50 10.65
C ALA A 7 0.78 5.11 11.29
N SER A 8 1.24 5.01 12.55
CA SER A 8 1.20 3.77 13.33
C SER A 8 -0.23 3.28 13.58
N ASP A 9 -1.15 4.20 13.88
CA ASP A 9 -2.54 3.84 14.17
C ASP A 9 -3.30 3.39 12.92
N VAL A 10 -3.04 3.99 11.77
CA VAL A 10 -3.59 3.57 10.49
C VAL A 10 -3.13 2.16 10.12
N TYR A 11 -1.84 1.88 10.24
CA TYR A 11 -1.27 0.56 10.00
C TYR A 11 -1.90 -0.51 10.90
N LYS A 12 -2.02 -0.25 12.21
CA LYS A 12 -2.64 -1.19 13.17
C LYS A 12 -4.08 -1.52 12.80
N ARG A 13 -4.89 -0.53 12.42
CA ARG A 13 -6.28 -0.73 12.02
C ARG A 13 -6.40 -1.60 10.77
N GLN A 14 -5.51 -1.46 9.81
CA GLN A 14 -5.52 -2.25 8.57
C GLN A 14 -5.10 -3.69 8.80
N VAL A 15 -4.05 -3.93 9.60
CA VAL A 15 -3.64 -5.27 10.01
C VAL A 15 -4.77 -5.96 10.77
N LEU A 16 -5.43 -5.25 11.70
CA LEU A 16 -6.57 -5.77 12.44
C LEU A 16 -7.75 -6.13 11.53
N ALA A 17 -8.09 -5.28 10.56
CA ALA A 17 -9.20 -5.56 9.64
C ALA A 17 -8.97 -6.82 8.82
N ILE A 18 -7.77 -7.01 8.27
CA ILE A 18 -7.44 -8.20 7.49
C ILE A 18 -7.31 -9.44 8.38
N ALA A 19 -6.71 -9.30 9.57
CA ALA A 19 -6.63 -10.39 10.54
C ALA A 19 -8.03 -10.86 10.96
N LEU A 20 -8.95 -9.93 11.18
CA LEU A 20 -10.34 -10.22 11.50
C LEU A 20 -11.05 -10.97 10.37
N VAL A 21 -10.87 -10.55 9.11
CA VAL A 21 -11.43 -11.25 7.95
C VAL A 21 -10.89 -12.69 7.89
N ARG A 22 -9.58 -12.89 8.05
CA ARG A 22 -8.97 -14.23 8.07
C ARG A 22 -9.51 -15.07 9.22
N TYR A 23 -9.68 -14.49 10.40
CA TYR A 23 -10.24 -15.17 11.56
C TYR A 23 -11.70 -15.59 11.33
N ILE A 24 -12.55 -14.69 10.82
CA ILE A 24 -13.95 -15.01 10.51
C ILE A 24 -14.03 -16.17 9.52
N TYR A 25 -13.20 -16.17 8.47
CA TYR A 25 -13.18 -17.26 7.49
C TYR A 25 -12.58 -18.56 8.04
N SER A 26 -11.83 -18.52 9.14
CA SER A 26 -11.37 -19.74 9.81
C SER A 26 -12.49 -20.42 10.65
N LEU A 27 -13.58 -19.70 10.93
CA LEU A 27 -14.70 -20.26 11.68
C LEU A 27 -15.51 -21.23 10.79
N ALA A 28 -15.85 -22.39 11.35
CA ALA A 28 -16.63 -23.41 10.64
C ALA A 28 -17.97 -22.89 10.09
N PHE A 29 -18.57 -21.89 10.75
CA PHE A 29 -19.80 -21.23 10.30
C PHE A 29 -19.61 -20.53 8.95
N ALA A 30 -18.54 -19.75 8.78
CA ALA A 30 -18.28 -19.03 7.53
C ALA A 30 -17.96 -20.01 6.38
N GLN A 31 -17.25 -21.11 6.68
CA GLN A 31 -16.98 -22.16 5.70
C GLN A 31 -18.28 -22.84 5.22
N ASN A 32 -19.18 -23.16 6.13
CA ASN A 32 -20.48 -23.75 5.78
C ASN A 32 -21.34 -22.77 4.96
N LEU A 33 -21.31 -21.47 5.29
CA LEU A 33 -22.05 -20.45 4.55
C LEU A 33 -21.55 -20.32 3.10
N THR A 34 -20.25 -20.39 2.86
CA THR A 34 -19.68 -20.34 1.49
C THR A 34 -20.03 -21.57 0.69
N ILE A 35 -20.08 -22.75 1.28
CA ILE A 35 -20.53 -23.98 0.65
C ILE A 35 -22.01 -23.86 0.23
N VAL A 36 -22.87 -23.39 1.12
CA VAL A 36 -24.30 -23.16 0.83
C VAL A 36 -24.50 -22.11 -0.27
N ALA A 37 -23.62 -21.11 -0.36
CA ALA A 37 -23.63 -20.10 -1.42
C ALA A 37 -23.09 -20.61 -2.78
N GLY A 38 -22.72 -21.91 -2.89
CA GLY A 38 -22.20 -22.50 -4.11
C GLY A 38 -20.75 -22.15 -4.43
N VAL A 39 -20.00 -21.63 -3.46
CA VAL A 39 -18.56 -21.35 -3.62
C VAL A 39 -17.79 -22.66 -3.42
N THR A 40 -17.22 -23.16 -4.52
CA THR A 40 -16.52 -24.46 -4.54
C THR A 40 -15.09 -24.38 -3.99
N ASP A 41 -14.48 -23.20 -3.99
CA ASP A 41 -13.11 -22.97 -3.48
C ASP A 41 -13.11 -21.91 -2.38
N ILE A 42 -13.10 -22.40 -1.12
CA ILE A 42 -13.16 -21.56 0.07
C ILE A 42 -11.87 -20.71 0.23
N ASP A 43 -10.74 -21.25 -0.18
CA ASP A 43 -9.45 -20.53 -0.04
C ASP A 43 -9.39 -19.34 -1.01
N ILE A 44 -9.82 -19.51 -2.23
CA ILE A 44 -9.91 -18.41 -3.20
C ILE A 44 -10.95 -17.38 -2.76
N ALA A 45 -12.10 -17.82 -2.23
CA ALA A 45 -13.11 -16.90 -1.69
C ALA A 45 -12.57 -16.05 -0.54
N LYS A 46 -11.85 -16.66 0.39
CA LYS A 46 -11.18 -15.99 1.50
C LYS A 46 -10.18 -14.94 1.03
N GLU A 47 -9.39 -15.26 0.01
CA GLU A 47 -8.40 -14.33 -0.56
C GLU A 47 -9.06 -13.13 -1.24
N TRP A 48 -10.16 -13.32 -1.97
CA TRP A 48 -10.95 -12.23 -2.51
C TRP A 48 -11.51 -11.30 -1.41
N MET A 49 -11.96 -11.87 -0.30
CA MET A 49 -12.44 -11.05 0.84
C MET A 49 -11.31 -10.28 1.51
N VAL A 50 -10.11 -10.86 1.61
CA VAL A 50 -8.92 -10.14 2.07
C VAL A 50 -8.58 -8.98 1.13
N VAL A 51 -8.66 -9.18 -0.19
CA VAL A 51 -8.47 -8.12 -1.19
C VAL A 51 -9.51 -7.02 -1.03
N LEU A 52 -10.79 -7.36 -0.90
CA LEU A 52 -11.86 -6.39 -0.70
C LEU A 52 -11.67 -5.58 0.60
N ALA A 53 -11.33 -6.24 1.70
CA ALA A 53 -11.03 -5.58 2.97
C ALA A 53 -9.83 -4.61 2.83
N GLY A 54 -8.78 -5.03 2.12
CA GLY A 54 -7.63 -4.20 1.80
C GLY A 54 -7.99 -2.97 0.98
N LEU A 55 -8.81 -3.13 -0.07
CA LEU A 55 -9.28 -2.01 -0.89
C LEU A 55 -10.12 -1.01 -0.10
N VAL A 56 -11.06 -1.50 0.72
CA VAL A 56 -11.89 -0.65 1.60
C VAL A 56 -11.00 0.12 2.58
N ALA A 57 -9.98 -0.53 3.15
CA ALA A 57 -9.03 0.12 4.05
C ALA A 57 -8.23 1.23 3.34
N ILE A 58 -7.77 1.01 2.10
CA ILE A 58 -7.07 2.04 1.30
C ILE A 58 -8.00 3.20 0.97
N ILE A 59 -9.22 2.93 0.52
CA ILE A 59 -10.21 3.96 0.18
C ILE A 59 -10.56 4.78 1.42
N GLY A 60 -10.81 4.11 2.55
CA GLY A 60 -11.09 4.78 3.83
C GLY A 60 -9.95 5.67 4.31
N HIS A 61 -8.71 5.29 4.04
CA HIS A 61 -7.53 6.10 4.36
C HIS A 61 -7.33 7.28 3.40
N THR A 62 -7.53 7.07 2.10
CA THR A 62 -7.32 8.12 1.08
C THR A 62 -8.42 9.17 1.06
N LYS A 63 -9.65 8.77 1.39
CA LYS A 63 -10.84 9.64 1.43
C LYS A 63 -11.41 9.75 2.85
N SER A 64 -10.55 9.87 3.85
CA SER A 64 -11.01 10.01 5.23
C SER A 64 -11.87 11.26 5.38
N ILE A 65 -13.14 11.05 5.71
CA ILE A 65 -14.13 12.10 5.98
C ILE A 65 -13.65 13.00 7.14
N TRP A 66 -12.93 12.42 8.10
CA TRP A 66 -12.42 13.11 9.28
C TRP A 66 -11.27 14.10 8.99
N ILE A 67 -10.65 14.04 7.82
CA ILE A 67 -9.52 14.91 7.43
C ILE A 67 -9.89 15.75 6.18
N GLY A 68 -11.17 15.97 5.93
CA GLY A 68 -11.64 16.77 4.80
C GLY A 68 -11.18 16.24 3.42
N PHE A 69 -11.15 14.93 3.25
CA PHE A 69 -10.70 14.23 2.02
C PHE A 69 -9.24 14.51 1.58
N LYS A 70 -8.42 15.09 2.47
CA LYS A 70 -6.98 15.35 2.22
C LYS A 70 -6.12 14.22 2.78
N GLY A 71 -6.30 12.99 2.26
CA GLY A 71 -5.50 11.83 2.65
C GLY A 71 -4.12 11.79 1.99
N GLY A 72 -3.19 11.03 2.60
CA GLY A 72 -1.84 10.79 2.08
C GLY A 72 -1.83 9.91 0.82
N LYS A 73 -0.63 9.56 0.33
CA LYS A 73 -0.44 8.70 -0.87
C LYS A 73 -0.64 7.20 -0.61
N SER A 74 -1.12 6.82 0.57
CA SER A 74 -1.47 5.45 0.98
C SER A 74 -0.33 4.41 0.90
N VAL A 75 0.92 4.82 0.72
CA VAL A 75 2.06 3.90 0.57
C VAL A 75 2.26 3.04 1.82
N ALA A 76 2.24 3.65 3.01
CA ALA A 76 2.37 2.93 4.28
C ALA A 76 1.20 1.96 4.52
N SER A 77 -0.01 2.37 4.13
CA SER A 77 -1.21 1.56 4.22
C SER A 77 -1.13 0.33 3.31
N SER A 78 -0.69 0.54 2.07
CA SER A 78 -0.50 -0.56 1.11
C SER A 78 0.54 -1.55 1.59
N LEU A 79 1.64 -1.09 2.20
CA LEU A 79 2.65 -1.96 2.78
C LEU A 79 2.07 -2.81 3.93
N GLY A 80 1.25 -2.24 4.81
CA GLY A 80 0.60 -2.97 5.89
C GLY A 80 -0.30 -4.09 5.36
N ILE A 81 -1.07 -3.82 4.29
CA ILE A 81 -1.92 -4.81 3.63
C ILE A 81 -1.05 -5.91 2.98
N LEU A 82 0.02 -5.55 2.29
CA LEU A 82 0.93 -6.50 1.67
C LEU A 82 1.57 -7.46 2.69
N LEU A 83 2.01 -6.94 3.85
CA LEU A 83 2.56 -7.76 4.93
C LEU A 83 1.55 -8.78 5.48
N THR A 84 0.26 -8.44 5.49
CA THR A 84 -0.80 -9.36 5.93
C THR A 84 -1.24 -10.34 4.84
N MET A 85 -1.16 -9.96 3.56
CA MET A 85 -1.41 -10.86 2.43
C MET A 85 -0.28 -11.87 2.27
N SER A 86 0.95 -11.37 2.18
CA SER A 86 2.18 -12.16 2.05
C SER A 86 3.34 -11.40 2.70
N TRP A 87 3.81 -11.88 3.86
CA TRP A 87 4.91 -11.25 4.58
C TRP A 87 6.20 -11.23 3.75
N VAL A 88 6.42 -12.26 2.91
CA VAL A 88 7.59 -12.34 2.02
C VAL A 88 7.56 -11.22 0.99
N VAL A 89 6.43 -11.02 0.33
CA VAL A 89 6.24 -9.94 -0.65
C VAL A 89 6.30 -8.58 0.04
N GLY A 90 5.67 -8.44 1.20
CA GLY A 90 5.69 -7.19 1.98
C GLY A 90 7.10 -6.79 2.39
N LEU A 91 7.89 -7.71 2.94
CA LEU A 91 9.28 -7.45 3.32
C LEU A 91 10.17 -7.22 2.09
N GLY A 92 9.99 -7.97 1.01
CA GLY A 92 10.72 -7.77 -0.25
C GLY A 92 10.45 -6.37 -0.82
N THR A 93 9.18 -5.95 -0.84
CA THR A 93 8.79 -4.61 -1.29
C THR A 93 9.38 -3.51 -0.40
N LEU A 94 9.36 -3.69 0.91
CA LEU A 94 9.97 -2.76 1.87
C LEU A 94 11.49 -2.67 1.66
N SER A 95 12.16 -3.80 1.46
CA SER A 95 13.61 -3.84 1.21
C SER A 95 13.98 -3.06 -0.06
N ILE A 96 13.22 -3.22 -1.15
CA ILE A 96 13.43 -2.47 -2.38
C ILE A 96 13.18 -0.97 -2.14
N PHE A 97 12.11 -0.62 -1.42
CA PHE A 97 11.83 0.77 -1.07
C PHE A 97 13.02 1.39 -0.31
N ILE A 98 13.53 0.72 0.74
CA ILE A 98 14.65 1.21 1.55
C ILE A 98 15.92 1.29 0.71
N ALA A 99 16.24 0.29 -0.11
CA ALA A 99 17.42 0.28 -0.97
C ALA A 99 17.41 1.48 -1.94
N VAL A 100 16.29 1.71 -2.63
CA VAL A 100 16.17 2.85 -3.54
C VAL A 100 16.20 4.17 -2.77
N LEU A 101 15.61 4.24 -1.58
CA LEU A 101 15.61 5.44 -0.74
C LEU A 101 17.00 5.81 -0.26
N THR A 102 17.78 4.85 0.18
CA THR A 102 19.15 5.09 0.68
C THR A 102 20.07 5.57 -0.43
N ILE A 103 19.93 5.03 -1.64
CA ILE A 103 20.74 5.39 -2.80
C ILE A 103 20.31 6.76 -3.37
N SER A 104 19.02 6.94 -3.64
CA SER A 104 18.50 8.12 -4.35
C SER A 104 18.21 9.31 -3.44
N ARG A 105 17.86 9.04 -2.16
CA ARG A 105 17.29 9.98 -1.19
C ARG A 105 15.99 10.64 -1.67
N ILE A 106 15.26 9.98 -2.59
CA ILE A 106 14.01 10.46 -3.18
C ILE A 106 12.88 9.51 -2.82
N VAL A 107 11.97 9.94 -1.93
CA VAL A 107 10.85 9.12 -1.44
C VAL A 107 9.90 8.70 -2.56
N SER A 108 9.58 9.62 -3.47
CA SER A 108 8.65 9.33 -4.58
C SER A 108 9.21 8.27 -5.54
N LEU A 109 10.50 8.33 -5.86
CA LEU A 109 11.16 7.33 -6.69
C LEU A 109 11.13 5.96 -6.00
N SER A 110 11.43 5.91 -4.71
CA SER A 110 11.40 4.68 -3.92
C SER A 110 10.00 4.06 -3.89
N SER A 111 8.96 4.89 -3.76
CA SER A 111 7.56 4.44 -3.78
C SER A 111 7.16 3.87 -5.15
N ILE A 112 7.58 4.50 -6.24
CA ILE A 112 7.29 4.04 -7.60
C ILE A 112 8.01 2.71 -7.88
N MET A 113 9.29 2.61 -7.52
CA MET A 113 10.06 1.36 -7.69
C MET A 113 9.48 0.22 -6.86
N ALA A 114 9.06 0.48 -5.62
CA ALA A 114 8.36 -0.49 -4.78
C ALA A 114 7.02 -0.93 -5.39
N ALA A 115 6.26 0.00 -5.98
CA ALA A 115 4.98 -0.31 -6.64
C ALA A 115 5.15 -1.18 -7.90
N ILE A 116 6.24 -1.03 -8.62
CA ILE A 116 6.57 -1.91 -9.74
C ILE A 116 7.02 -3.29 -9.22
N ALA A 117 7.89 -3.28 -8.23
CA ALA A 117 8.48 -4.49 -7.68
C ALA A 117 7.45 -5.41 -7.02
N VAL A 118 6.40 -4.87 -6.37
CA VAL A 118 5.37 -5.67 -5.72
C VAL A 118 4.67 -6.61 -6.71
N SER A 119 4.37 -6.12 -7.92
CA SER A 119 3.77 -6.97 -8.95
C SER A 119 4.70 -8.13 -9.34
N GLY A 120 5.97 -7.85 -9.61
CA GLY A 120 6.96 -8.87 -9.90
C GLY A 120 7.10 -9.90 -8.76
N LEU A 121 7.23 -9.42 -7.51
CA LEU A 121 7.35 -10.29 -6.35
C LEU A 121 6.13 -11.21 -6.16
N MET A 122 4.90 -10.73 -6.41
CA MET A 122 3.69 -11.55 -6.36
C MET A 122 3.71 -12.69 -7.39
N PHE A 123 4.29 -12.45 -8.57
CA PHE A 123 4.45 -13.50 -9.58
C PHE A 123 5.56 -14.48 -9.20
N PHE A 124 6.74 -14.00 -8.82
CA PHE A 124 7.90 -14.84 -8.49
C PHE A 124 7.67 -15.71 -7.24
N THR A 125 6.88 -15.23 -6.27
CA THR A 125 6.56 -16.00 -5.06
C THR A 125 5.35 -16.91 -5.23
N GLY A 126 4.78 -17.02 -6.44
CA GLY A 126 3.67 -17.93 -6.72
C GLY A 126 2.37 -17.57 -5.98
N GLN A 127 2.16 -16.29 -5.63
CA GLN A 127 0.94 -15.88 -4.93
C GLN A 127 -0.30 -16.13 -5.78
N SER A 128 -1.45 -16.21 -5.13
CA SER A 128 -2.74 -16.46 -5.76
C SER A 128 -3.17 -15.34 -6.73
N LEU A 129 -4.10 -15.66 -7.60
CA LEU A 129 -4.61 -14.73 -8.60
C LEU A 129 -5.24 -13.46 -7.98
N PRO A 130 -6.07 -13.53 -6.92
CA PRO A 130 -6.60 -12.34 -6.26
C PRO A 130 -5.51 -11.38 -5.78
N TYR A 131 -4.43 -11.89 -5.21
CA TYR A 131 -3.33 -11.07 -4.70
C TYR A 131 -2.50 -10.44 -5.84
N LYS A 132 -2.30 -11.16 -6.94
CA LYS A 132 -1.64 -10.63 -8.15
C LYS A 132 -2.45 -9.47 -8.75
N ILE A 133 -3.77 -9.64 -8.87
CA ILE A 133 -4.67 -8.57 -9.38
C ILE A 133 -4.61 -7.36 -8.45
N PHE A 134 -4.68 -7.55 -7.14
CA PHE A 134 -4.56 -6.48 -6.16
C PHE A 134 -3.22 -5.72 -6.30
N ALA A 135 -2.11 -6.45 -6.44
CA ALA A 135 -0.78 -5.85 -6.58
C ALA A 135 -0.64 -5.00 -7.85
N ILE A 136 -1.15 -5.50 -8.97
CA ILE A 136 -1.13 -4.77 -10.25
C ILE A 136 -2.00 -3.52 -10.16
N ALA A 137 -3.25 -3.66 -9.72
CA ALA A 137 -4.16 -2.53 -9.58
C ALA A 137 -3.64 -1.47 -8.59
N GLY A 138 -3.12 -1.92 -7.46
CA GLY A 138 -2.50 -1.05 -6.45
C GLY A 138 -1.23 -0.37 -6.97
N GLY A 139 -0.40 -1.10 -7.70
CA GLY A 139 0.81 -0.57 -8.34
C GLY A 139 0.49 0.53 -9.37
N VAL A 140 -0.46 0.28 -10.25
CA VAL A 140 -0.95 1.28 -11.23
C VAL A 140 -1.51 2.50 -10.52
N TYR A 141 -2.33 2.30 -9.48
CA TYR A 141 -2.89 3.40 -8.68
C TYR A 141 -1.79 4.23 -8.01
N VAL A 142 -0.79 3.60 -7.41
CA VAL A 142 0.35 4.31 -6.78
C VAL A 142 1.11 5.13 -7.83
N ILE A 143 1.43 4.56 -8.98
CA ILE A 143 2.13 5.27 -10.07
C ILE A 143 1.30 6.47 -10.55
N TRP A 144 0.01 6.27 -10.77
CA TRP A 144 -0.89 7.36 -11.15
C TRP A 144 -0.92 8.49 -10.10
N ARG A 145 -0.99 8.15 -8.82
CA ARG A 145 -0.93 9.13 -7.71
C ARG A 145 0.41 9.86 -7.61
N HIS A 146 1.45 9.32 -8.22
CA HIS A 146 2.78 9.95 -8.29
C HIS A 146 3.05 10.67 -9.61
N SER A 147 2.04 10.91 -10.46
CA SER A 147 2.20 11.57 -11.77
C SER A 147 2.93 12.92 -11.70
N SER A 148 2.57 13.79 -10.75
CA SER A 148 3.26 15.06 -10.53
C SER A 148 4.71 14.89 -10.02
N ASN A 149 4.98 13.84 -9.24
CA ASN A 149 6.34 13.52 -8.82
C ASN A 149 7.17 13.00 -10.02
N ILE A 150 6.57 12.19 -10.89
CA ILE A 150 7.22 11.69 -12.11
C ILE A 150 7.64 12.86 -13.00
N GLN A 151 6.77 13.85 -13.20
CA GLN A 151 7.12 15.04 -13.96
C GLN A 151 8.30 15.80 -13.35
N ARG A 152 8.35 15.94 -12.02
CA ARG A 152 9.49 16.58 -11.33
C ARG A 152 10.75 15.71 -11.37
N LEU A 153 10.62 14.38 -11.32
CA LEU A 153 11.74 13.45 -11.48
C LEU A 153 12.37 13.58 -12.86
N LEU A 154 11.57 13.60 -13.92
CA LEU A 154 12.03 13.78 -15.30
C LEU A 154 12.69 15.16 -15.51
N ALA A 155 12.21 16.19 -14.80
CA ALA A 155 12.78 17.53 -14.83
C ALA A 155 13.96 17.72 -13.85
N TRP A 156 14.40 16.65 -13.13
CA TRP A 156 15.45 16.70 -12.10
C TRP A 156 15.16 17.69 -10.95
N LYS A 157 13.88 17.98 -10.70
CA LYS A 157 13.39 18.95 -9.69
C LYS A 157 12.72 18.30 -8.48
N GLU A 158 12.75 16.96 -8.37
CA GLU A 158 12.14 16.28 -7.25
C GLU A 158 12.99 16.45 -5.98
N PRO A 159 12.40 16.86 -4.84
CA PRO A 159 13.13 17.10 -3.60
C PRO A 159 13.81 15.84 -3.07
N ARG A 160 15.04 15.98 -2.58
CA ARG A 160 15.79 14.90 -1.91
C ARG A 160 15.78 15.09 -0.41
N ILE A 161 15.76 14.00 0.33
CA ILE A 161 15.90 14.04 1.80
C ILE A 161 17.24 14.67 2.16
N GLY A 162 17.21 15.66 3.09
CA GLY A 162 18.39 16.40 3.52
C GLY A 162 18.79 17.59 2.63
N GLN A 163 18.06 17.82 1.54
CA GLN A 163 18.24 19.04 0.75
C GLN A 163 17.61 20.22 1.49
N LYS A 164 18.42 21.21 1.91
CA LYS A 164 17.89 22.47 2.42
C LYS A 164 17.03 23.08 1.31
N LEU A 165 15.76 23.33 1.59
CA LEU A 165 14.93 24.21 0.76
C LEU A 165 15.66 25.57 0.80
N SER A 166 16.27 25.98 -0.29
CA SER A 166 16.69 27.36 -0.47
C SER A 166 15.44 28.21 -0.31
N THR A 167 15.31 28.82 0.83
CA THR A 167 14.25 29.79 1.12
C THR A 167 14.38 30.85 0.04
N LYS A 168 13.43 30.89 -0.89
CA LYS A 168 13.16 32.07 -1.71
C LYS A 168 12.62 33.16 -0.77
N LEU A 169 13.48 33.69 0.06
CA LEU A 169 13.27 34.92 0.83
C LEU A 169 14.42 35.87 0.52
N GLU A 170 14.61 36.15 -0.72
CA GLU A 170 15.32 37.33 -1.17
C GLU A 170 14.62 37.72 -2.44
N ILE A 171 13.75 38.67 -2.35
CA ILE A 171 13.42 39.72 -3.34
C ILE A 171 12.18 40.41 -2.78
N ASN A 172 12.39 41.36 -1.88
CA ASN A 172 11.64 42.62 -1.77
C ASN A 172 12.45 43.49 -0.80
N GLU A 173 13.55 44.02 -1.32
CA GLU A 173 14.07 45.33 -0.98
C GLU A 173 14.01 46.20 -2.23
#